data_43bf0cfb84d89b3f570c1a565c37bdb4
#
_entry.id   43bf0cfb84d89b3f570c1a565c37bdb4
#
_cell.length_a   1.000
_cell.length_b   1.000
_cell.length_c   1.000
_cell.angle_alpha   90.00
_cell.angle_beta   90.00
_cell.angle_gamma   90.00
#
_symmetry.space_group_name_H-M   'P 1'
#
loop_
_entity.id
_entity.type
_entity.pdbx_description
1 polymer ?
#
loop_
_entity_poly.entity_id
_entity_poly.type
_entity_poly.pdbx_seq_one_letter_code
_entity_poly.pdbx_strand_id
1 'polypeptide(L)'
;MTEPLRRSVRYSGRDGSIAAARDTAAAFLDDLAPDRAAPVPGERAEEILLVVSELVTNAGRYAPGPYEMELSYCGGAVEITVWDTSSQLPRRFEPDPLRIGGHGMEIVRRLCRQVTAERVHGGKRVTARLDVDRPA
;
A
#
# COMPACT_ATOMS: atom_id res chain seq x y z
N MET A 1 9.36 -1.46 25.43
CA MET A 1 9.37 -1.53 23.98
C MET A 1 7.94 -1.65 23.48
N THR A 2 7.54 -0.74 22.62
CA THR A 2 6.16 -0.72 22.11
C THR A 2 6.04 -1.69 20.94
N GLU A 3 5.03 -2.53 20.98
CA GLU A 3 4.75 -3.42 19.84
C GLU A 3 4.32 -2.60 18.63
N PRO A 4 4.68 -3.02 17.41
CA PRO A 4 4.22 -2.33 16.20
C PRO A 4 2.69 -2.40 16.12
N LEU A 5 2.06 -1.30 15.73
CA LEU A 5 0.64 -1.32 15.42
C LEU A 5 0.45 -2.03 14.07
N ARG A 6 -0.50 -2.96 14.01
CA ARG A 6 -0.81 -3.73 12.80
C ARG A 6 -2.29 -3.84 12.57
N ARG A 7 -2.67 -3.82 11.30
CA ARG A 7 -4.03 -4.13 10.84
C ARG A 7 -3.92 -5.01 9.61
N SER A 8 -4.68 -6.09 9.57
CA SER A 8 -4.73 -6.98 8.43
C SER A 8 -6.18 -7.22 8.05
N VAL A 9 -6.52 -7.03 6.78
CA VAL A 9 -7.89 -7.18 6.29
C VAL A 9 -7.86 -7.90 4.95
N ARG A 10 -8.80 -8.82 4.75
CA ARG A 10 -8.99 -9.51 3.48
C ARG A 10 -10.17 -8.88 2.75
N TYR A 11 -9.99 -8.68 1.45
CA TYR A 11 -11.02 -8.10 0.57
C TYR A 11 -11.35 -9.11 -0.53
N SER A 12 -12.61 -9.08 -1.00
CA SER A 12 -13.09 -9.99 -2.03
C SER A 12 -12.53 -9.66 -3.43
N GLY A 13 -12.05 -8.44 -3.62
CA GLY A 13 -11.65 -7.96 -4.95
C GLY A 13 -12.84 -7.46 -5.78
N ARG A 14 -14.04 -7.46 -5.23
CA ARG A 14 -15.24 -6.94 -5.89
C ARG A 14 -15.32 -5.43 -5.79
N ASP A 15 -16.28 -4.84 -6.49
CA ASP A 15 -16.55 -3.40 -6.45
C ASP A 15 -16.63 -2.89 -5.02
N GLY A 16 -16.00 -1.76 -4.77
CA GLY A 16 -15.95 -1.16 -3.44
C GLY A 16 -14.76 -1.59 -2.59
N SER A 17 -14.01 -2.62 -3.00
CA SER A 17 -12.84 -3.08 -2.23
C SER A 17 -11.74 -2.03 -2.12
N ILE A 18 -11.50 -1.26 -3.19
CA ILE A 18 -10.48 -0.20 -3.17
C ILE A 18 -10.86 0.88 -2.17
N ALA A 19 -12.12 1.33 -2.19
CA ALA A 19 -12.61 2.33 -1.24
C ALA A 19 -12.53 1.79 0.20
N ALA A 20 -12.90 0.53 0.42
CA ALA A 20 -12.82 -0.10 1.72
C ALA A 20 -11.37 -0.17 2.23
N ALA A 21 -10.42 -0.48 1.35
CA ALA A 21 -9.00 -0.52 1.70
C ALA A 21 -8.48 0.88 2.10
N ARG A 22 -8.90 1.91 1.38
CA ARG A 22 -8.55 3.29 1.73
C ARG A 22 -9.13 3.70 3.09
N ASP A 23 -10.38 3.32 3.36
CA ASP A 23 -11.03 3.60 4.64
C ASP A 23 -10.30 2.91 5.79
N THR A 24 -9.89 1.67 5.60
CA THR A 24 -9.08 0.93 6.57
C THR A 24 -7.77 1.65 6.84
N ALA A 25 -7.10 2.11 5.80
CA ALA A 25 -5.83 2.83 5.93
C ALA A 25 -6.01 4.17 6.64
N ALA A 26 -7.08 4.91 6.33
CA ALA A 26 -7.36 6.18 6.99
C ALA A 26 -7.59 5.98 8.49
N ALA A 27 -8.37 4.96 8.86
CA ALA A 27 -8.60 4.62 10.26
C ALA A 27 -7.30 4.20 10.96
N PHE A 28 -6.46 3.43 10.27
CA PHE A 28 -5.15 3.05 10.80
C PHE A 28 -4.27 4.28 11.11
N LEU A 29 -4.24 5.26 10.20
CA LEU A 29 -3.46 6.47 10.42
C LEU A 29 -3.99 7.28 11.61
N ASP A 30 -5.30 7.32 11.79
CA ASP A 30 -5.89 7.98 12.96
C ASP A 30 -5.51 7.26 14.25
N ASP A 31 -5.41 5.94 14.21
CA ASP A 31 -5.04 5.12 15.37
C ASP A 31 -3.56 5.27 15.75
N LEU A 32 -2.73 5.86 14.91
CA LEU A 32 -1.33 6.12 15.23
C LEU A 32 -1.16 7.29 16.22
N ALA A 33 -2.15 8.16 16.34
CA ALA A 33 -2.02 9.40 17.13
C ALA A 33 -1.56 9.16 18.56
N PRO A 34 -2.07 8.15 19.31
CA PRO A 34 -1.63 7.93 20.69
C PRO A 34 -0.15 7.56 20.82
N ASP A 35 0.44 6.98 19.80
CA ASP A 35 1.84 6.50 19.81
C ASP A 35 2.81 7.50 19.20
N ARG A 36 2.33 8.69 18.86
CA ARG A 36 3.12 9.73 18.20
C ARG A 36 3.06 11.05 18.95
N ALA A 37 4.15 11.79 18.87
CA ALA A 37 4.21 13.15 19.43
C ALA A 37 3.29 14.11 18.67
N ALA A 38 2.99 13.80 17.40
CA ALA A 38 2.13 14.62 16.56
C ALA A 38 1.37 13.72 15.57
N PRO A 39 0.19 14.14 15.10
CA PRO A 39 -0.53 13.39 14.09
C PRO A 39 0.27 13.32 12.78
N VAL A 40 -0.07 12.35 11.93
CA VAL A 40 0.52 12.25 10.60
C VAL A 40 0.17 13.51 9.81
N PRO A 41 1.14 14.20 9.19
CA PRO A 41 0.83 15.37 8.37
C PRO A 41 -0.18 15.00 7.28
N GLY A 42 -1.15 15.90 7.03
CA GLY A 42 -2.23 15.64 6.08
C GLY A 42 -1.75 15.28 4.68
N GLU A 43 -0.73 15.98 4.20
CA GLU A 43 -0.13 15.71 2.90
C GLU A 43 0.46 14.29 2.86
N ARG A 44 1.16 13.88 3.91
CA ARG A 44 1.75 12.55 3.99
C ARG A 44 0.68 11.47 4.11
N ALA A 45 -0.39 11.76 4.85
CA ALA A 45 -1.52 10.84 4.94
C ALA A 45 -2.14 10.60 3.56
N GLU A 46 -2.33 11.64 2.75
CA GLU A 46 -2.86 11.51 1.41
C GLU A 46 -1.94 10.68 0.51
N GLU A 47 -0.62 10.86 0.64
CA GLU A 47 0.35 10.06 -0.10
C GLU A 47 0.25 8.58 0.28
N ILE A 48 0.11 8.28 1.57
CA ILE A 48 -0.06 6.90 2.04
C ILE A 48 -1.34 6.28 1.48
N LEU A 49 -2.45 7.04 1.50
CA LEU A 49 -3.71 6.56 0.93
C LEU A 49 -3.62 6.33 -0.58
N LEU A 50 -2.85 7.16 -1.29
CA LEU A 50 -2.61 6.97 -2.71
C LEU A 50 -1.83 5.68 -2.96
N VAL A 51 -0.80 5.43 -2.18
CA VAL A 51 -0.02 4.18 -2.29
C VAL A 51 -0.91 2.97 -2.04
N VAL A 52 -1.76 3.02 -1.02
CA VAL A 52 -2.74 1.94 -0.76
C VAL A 52 -3.61 1.71 -1.99
N SER A 53 -4.18 2.77 -2.55
CA SER A 53 -5.03 2.67 -3.73
C SER A 53 -4.31 2.01 -4.91
N GLU A 54 -3.07 2.39 -5.15
CA GLU A 54 -2.30 1.85 -6.27
C GLU A 54 -1.92 0.39 -6.06
N LEU A 55 -1.56 0.01 -4.85
CA LEU A 55 -1.22 -1.39 -4.55
C LEU A 55 -2.43 -2.31 -4.68
N VAL A 56 -3.60 -1.90 -4.20
CA VAL A 56 -4.80 -2.74 -4.29
C VAL A 56 -5.35 -2.75 -5.72
N THR A 57 -5.21 -1.65 -6.46
CA THR A 57 -5.56 -1.63 -7.88
C THR A 57 -4.68 -2.60 -8.66
N ASN A 58 -3.37 -2.61 -8.37
CA ASN A 58 -2.44 -3.55 -8.97
C ASN A 58 -2.83 -5.00 -8.66
N ALA A 59 -3.23 -5.28 -7.42
CA ALA A 59 -3.66 -6.62 -7.02
C ALA A 59 -4.86 -7.11 -7.85
N GLY A 60 -5.86 -6.24 -8.06
CA GLY A 60 -7.04 -6.61 -8.81
C GLY A 60 -6.86 -6.66 -10.33
N ARG A 61 -5.82 -6.00 -10.84
CA ARG A 61 -5.62 -5.86 -12.28
C ARG A 61 -5.25 -7.16 -12.98
N TYR A 62 -4.38 -7.95 -12.36
CA TYR A 62 -3.83 -9.17 -12.98
C TYR A 62 -4.48 -10.44 -12.46
N ALA A 63 -5.21 -10.37 -11.39
CA ALA A 63 -5.92 -11.51 -10.81
C ALA A 63 -7.18 -11.02 -10.13
N PRO A 64 -8.31 -10.97 -10.85
CA PRO A 64 -9.58 -10.68 -10.19
C PRO A 64 -9.85 -11.78 -9.15
N GLY A 65 -9.97 -11.37 -7.92
CA GLY A 65 -10.16 -12.30 -6.82
C GLY A 65 -9.74 -11.68 -5.51
N PRO A 66 -9.76 -12.45 -4.43
CA PRO A 66 -9.45 -11.92 -3.12
C PRO A 66 -8.00 -11.46 -3.00
N TYR A 67 -7.79 -10.42 -2.21
CA TYR A 67 -6.46 -9.99 -1.81
C TYR A 67 -6.49 -9.63 -0.33
N GLU A 68 -5.31 -9.62 0.27
CA GLU A 68 -5.15 -9.28 1.68
C GLU A 68 -4.20 -8.10 1.80
N MET A 69 -4.53 -7.17 2.69
CA MET A 69 -3.69 -6.01 2.97
C MET A 69 -3.32 -6.01 4.44
N GLU A 70 -2.04 -5.79 4.71
CA GLU A 70 -1.55 -5.56 6.05
C GLU A 70 -0.89 -4.19 6.12
N LEU A 71 -1.23 -3.45 7.16
CA LEU A 71 -0.63 -2.16 7.48
C LEU A 71 0.11 -2.30 8.80
N SER A 72 1.33 -1.79 8.87
CA SER A 72 2.09 -1.77 10.11
C SER A 72 2.83 -0.45 10.28
N TYR A 73 3.05 -0.05 11.53
CA TYR A 73 3.83 1.13 11.87
C TYR A 73 4.88 0.75 12.89
N CYS A 74 6.12 1.06 12.57
CA CYS A 74 7.24 0.81 13.46
C CYS A 74 8.39 1.75 13.11
N GLY A 75 8.98 2.39 14.13
CA GLY A 75 10.16 3.20 13.92
C GLY A 75 9.98 4.40 13.00
N GLY A 76 8.81 5.01 13.01
CA GLY A 76 8.51 6.19 12.18
C GLY A 76 8.16 5.88 10.74
N ALA A 77 7.97 4.61 10.39
CA ALA A 77 7.62 4.19 9.04
C ALA A 77 6.33 3.38 9.01
N VAL A 78 5.53 3.61 7.97
CA VAL A 78 4.36 2.79 7.65
C VAL A 78 4.78 1.81 6.57
N GLU A 79 4.41 0.55 6.75
CA GLU A 79 4.65 -0.49 5.78
C GLU A 79 3.30 -1.05 5.33
N ILE A 80 3.11 -1.11 4.03
CA ILE A 80 1.87 -1.60 3.41
C ILE A 80 2.24 -2.84 2.62
N THR A 81 1.61 -3.97 2.93
CA THR A 81 1.83 -5.23 2.21
C THR A 81 0.51 -5.70 1.64
N VAL A 82 0.51 -6.06 0.36
CA VAL A 82 -0.67 -6.60 -0.32
C VAL A 82 -0.31 -7.94 -0.94
N TRP A 83 -1.08 -8.98 -0.59
CA TRP A 83 -0.98 -10.32 -1.16
C TRP A 83 -2.13 -10.52 -2.13
N ASP A 84 -1.83 -11.03 -3.32
CA ASP A 84 -2.86 -11.38 -4.28
C ASP A 84 -2.57 -12.75 -4.91
N THR A 85 -3.46 -13.21 -5.78
CA THR A 85 -3.36 -14.53 -6.38
C THR A 85 -2.62 -14.55 -7.72
N SER A 86 -2.11 -13.40 -8.17
CA SER A 86 -1.36 -13.32 -9.44
C SER A 86 0.09 -13.75 -9.27
N SER A 87 0.61 -14.52 -10.20
CA SER A 87 2.04 -14.85 -10.24
C SER A 87 2.86 -13.82 -11.00
N GLN A 88 2.20 -12.84 -11.65
CA GLN A 88 2.90 -11.81 -12.41
C GLN A 88 3.39 -10.71 -11.47
N LEU A 89 4.71 -10.49 -11.46
CA LEU A 89 5.29 -9.39 -10.70
C LEU A 89 5.06 -8.06 -11.42
N PRO A 90 4.96 -6.95 -10.67
CA PRO A 90 4.86 -5.63 -11.28
C PRO A 90 6.05 -5.38 -12.19
N ARG A 91 5.78 -4.89 -13.39
CA ARG A 91 6.83 -4.54 -14.34
C ARG A 91 7.40 -3.17 -14.00
N ARG A 92 8.69 -3.01 -14.26
CA ARG A 92 9.26 -1.67 -14.33
C ARG A 92 8.96 -1.12 -15.71
N PHE A 93 8.26 -0.01 -15.75
CA PHE A 93 7.96 0.67 -17.01
C PHE A 93 8.86 1.89 -17.14
N GLU A 94 9.36 2.12 -18.36
CA GLU A 94 9.93 3.41 -18.69
C GLU A 94 8.79 4.44 -18.66
N PRO A 95 9.04 5.65 -18.13
CA PRO A 95 8.02 6.68 -18.15
C PRO A 95 7.59 6.97 -19.59
N ASP A 96 6.31 6.77 -19.87
CA ASP A 96 5.74 6.99 -21.19
C ASP A 96 4.39 7.67 -21.01
N PRO A 97 4.29 8.99 -21.32
CA PRO A 97 3.04 9.70 -21.14
C PRO A 97 1.91 9.22 -22.04
N LEU A 98 2.23 8.46 -23.10
CA LEU A 98 1.23 7.91 -24.01
C LEU A 98 0.72 6.54 -23.55
N ARG A 99 1.37 5.91 -22.57
CA ARG A 99 0.95 4.60 -22.07
C ARG A 99 -0.33 4.74 -21.25
N ILE A 100 -1.31 3.90 -21.55
CA ILE A 100 -2.56 3.83 -20.80
C ILE A 100 -2.42 2.77 -19.71
N GLY A 101 -2.57 3.17 -18.45
CA GLY A 101 -2.41 2.29 -17.31
C GLY A 101 -0.94 1.99 -16.99
N GLY A 102 -0.71 1.27 -15.91
CA GLY A 102 0.65 0.87 -15.49
C GLY A 102 1.46 1.96 -14.80
N HIS A 103 0.91 3.17 -14.66
CA HIS A 103 1.61 4.28 -14.01
C HIS A 103 1.55 4.22 -12.49
N GLY A 104 0.63 3.43 -11.92
CA GLY A 104 0.46 3.35 -10.47
C GLY A 104 1.71 2.92 -9.74
N MET A 105 2.44 1.93 -10.25
CA MET A 105 3.67 1.46 -9.62
C MET A 105 4.81 2.48 -9.72
N GLU A 106 4.81 3.32 -10.74
CA GLU A 106 5.74 4.45 -10.83
C GLU A 106 5.50 5.45 -9.70
N ILE A 107 4.22 5.75 -9.44
CA ILE A 107 3.82 6.63 -8.33
C ILE A 107 4.27 6.04 -7.01
N VAL A 108 4.01 4.75 -6.79
CA VAL A 108 4.41 4.06 -5.56
C VAL A 108 5.92 4.16 -5.36
N ARG A 109 6.71 3.90 -6.39
CA ARG A 109 8.17 3.96 -6.30
C ARG A 109 8.69 5.36 -5.99
N ARG A 110 8.01 6.41 -6.46
CA ARG A 110 8.40 7.80 -6.16
C ARG A 110 8.09 8.20 -4.74
N LEU A 111 6.97 7.75 -4.19
CA LEU A 111 6.52 8.14 -2.86
C LEU A 111 7.15 7.31 -1.75
N CYS A 112 7.60 6.10 -2.06
CA CYS A 112 8.05 5.15 -1.06
C CYS A 112 9.57 5.09 -0.99
N ARG A 113 10.06 4.91 0.24
CA ARG A 113 11.48 4.69 0.49
C ARG A 113 11.95 3.37 -0.09
N GLN A 114 11.09 2.35 -0.03
CA GLN A 114 11.41 1.03 -0.51
C GLN A 114 10.14 0.34 -1.02
N VAL A 115 10.25 -0.35 -2.14
CA VAL A 115 9.17 -1.17 -2.69
C VAL A 115 9.77 -2.50 -3.11
N THR A 116 9.19 -3.58 -2.62
CA THR A 116 9.61 -4.93 -2.99
C THR A 116 8.42 -5.72 -3.51
N ALA A 117 8.66 -6.63 -4.44
CA ALA A 117 7.65 -7.52 -4.96
C ALA A 117 8.26 -8.90 -5.11
N GLU A 118 7.55 -9.93 -4.64
CA GLU A 118 8.06 -11.29 -4.70
C GLU A 118 6.93 -12.28 -4.92
N ARG A 119 7.26 -13.38 -5.59
CA ARG A 119 6.33 -14.50 -5.71
C ARG A 119 6.29 -15.24 -4.39
N VAL A 120 5.07 -15.61 -3.99
CA VAL A 120 4.84 -16.40 -2.79
C VAL A 120 3.95 -17.58 -3.16
N HIS A 121 3.78 -18.52 -2.24
CA HIS A 121 2.88 -19.64 -2.49
C HIS A 121 1.46 -19.12 -2.77
N GLY A 122 0.92 -19.45 -3.93
CA GLY A 122 -0.43 -19.07 -4.32
C GLY A 122 -0.58 -17.68 -4.93
N GLY A 123 0.53 -16.94 -5.16
CA GLY A 123 0.42 -15.62 -5.78
C GLY A 123 1.65 -14.77 -5.63
N LYS A 124 1.46 -13.50 -5.26
CA LYS A 124 2.57 -12.57 -5.05
C LYS A 124 2.30 -11.67 -3.85
N ARG A 125 3.36 -11.06 -3.38
CA ARG A 125 3.33 -10.08 -2.29
C ARG A 125 4.08 -8.83 -2.72
N VAL A 126 3.44 -7.67 -2.57
CA VAL A 126 4.07 -6.36 -2.82
C VAL A 126 4.09 -5.61 -1.50
N THR A 127 5.26 -5.10 -1.13
CA THR A 127 5.44 -4.34 0.11
C THR A 127 6.01 -2.96 -0.21
N ALA A 128 5.38 -1.93 0.33
CA ALA A 128 5.81 -0.54 0.19
C ALA A 128 6.06 0.04 1.58
N ARG A 129 7.16 0.77 1.73
CA ARG A 129 7.56 1.39 3.00
C ARG A 129 7.71 2.89 2.81
N LEU A 130 7.03 3.67 3.68
CA LEU A 130 7.08 5.12 3.67
C LEU A 130 7.47 5.65 5.05
N ASP A 131 8.38 6.60 5.08
CA ASP A 131 8.67 7.35 6.30
C ASP A 131 7.53 8.33 6.54
N VAL A 132 6.97 8.32 7.76
CA VAL A 132 5.77 9.11 8.06
C VAL A 132 6.09 10.60 8.18
N ASP A 133 7.25 10.94 8.71
CA ASP A 133 7.60 12.31 9.05
C ASP A 133 8.42 13.01 7.95
N ARG A 134 8.72 12.32 6.86
CA ARG A 134 9.50 12.90 5.76
C ARG A 134 8.67 12.91 4.49
N PRO A 135 8.63 14.04 3.78
CA PRO A 135 8.05 14.04 2.44
C PRO A 135 8.90 13.16 1.51
N ALA A 136 8.23 12.61 0.52
CA ALA A 136 8.88 11.76 -0.47
C ALA A 136 9.88 12.55 -1.34
#